data_f7ecd29a7d4fa96712a12daec901a3dd
#
_entry.id   f7ecd29a7d4fa96712a12daec901a3dd
#
_cell.length_a   1.000
_cell.length_b   1.000
_cell.length_c   1.000
_cell.angle_alpha   90.00
_cell.angle_beta   90.00
_cell.angle_gamma   90.00
#
_symmetry.space_group_name_H-M   'P 1'
#
loop_
_entity.id
_entity.type
_entity.pdbx_description
1 polymer ?
#
loop_
_entity_poly.entity_id
_entity_poly.type
_entity_poly.pdbx_seq_one_letter_code
_entity_poly.pdbx_strand_id
1 'polypeptide(L)'
;MTLPDALDVMRRAAHWAVGVPREAVRYARRSVPIYRTEVEAAPMDGRPLEVSPLPGELASGVQRAHSGTGPDFHRTYSVHVVGAQGGAEQVIANLRRDFSGAVPEGMVEVDESATQPLFDVGDELRIRLAGPWDAPVRVIEVGPTHFRFATLDGHMEAGEIQFSATDVGAPGEVDVMIQSWARSSTRAFAALYHPLGIAKEVQLHMWATVLERVAERAGGEIEDGIRVITRRGEHARA
;
A
#
# COMPACT_ATOMS: atom_id res chain seq x y z
N MET A 1 -19.99 17.49 -4.90
CA MET A 1 -18.91 17.44 -3.90
C MET A 1 -19.46 18.15 -2.66
N THR A 2 -20.01 17.39 -1.72
CA THR A 2 -20.51 17.91 -0.43
C THR A 2 -19.29 18.27 0.42
N LEU A 3 -19.25 19.50 0.94
CA LEU A 3 -18.24 19.90 1.92
C LEU A 3 -18.36 19.00 3.16
N PRO A 4 -17.25 18.46 3.66
CA PRO A 4 -17.28 17.65 4.88
C PRO A 4 -17.82 18.50 6.03
N ASP A 5 -18.62 17.88 6.90
CA ASP A 5 -19.14 18.53 8.09
C ASP A 5 -17.99 19.04 8.97
N ALA A 6 -18.09 20.27 9.45
CA ALA A 6 -17.06 20.89 10.31
C ALA A 6 -16.72 20.03 11.53
N LEU A 7 -17.70 19.30 12.07
CA LEU A 7 -17.51 18.36 13.17
C LEU A 7 -16.65 17.16 12.76
N ASP A 8 -16.81 16.64 11.55
CA ASP A 8 -15.99 15.53 11.04
C ASP A 8 -14.54 15.98 10.80
N VAL A 9 -14.36 17.20 10.29
CA VAL A 9 -13.03 17.79 10.12
C VAL A 9 -12.32 17.94 11.47
N MET A 10 -13.03 18.43 12.49
CA MET A 10 -12.48 18.61 13.84
C MET A 10 -12.18 17.28 14.53
N ARG A 11 -13.04 16.28 14.41
CA ARG A 11 -12.80 14.92 14.94
C ARG A 11 -11.56 14.29 14.32
N ARG A 12 -11.41 14.38 12.99
CA ARG A 12 -10.22 13.88 12.28
C ARG A 12 -8.96 14.62 12.71
N ALA A 13 -9.01 15.95 12.80
CA ALA A 13 -7.86 16.73 13.24
C ALA A 13 -7.43 16.33 14.67
N ALA A 14 -8.36 16.10 15.58
CA ALA A 14 -8.08 15.63 16.93
C ALA A 14 -7.50 14.19 16.92
N HIS A 15 -8.05 13.29 16.11
CA HIS A 15 -7.55 11.93 15.95
C HIS A 15 -6.10 11.92 15.45
N TRP A 16 -5.80 12.70 14.38
CA TRP A 16 -4.44 12.80 13.83
C TRP A 16 -3.46 13.50 14.76
N ALA A 17 -3.91 14.49 15.53
CA ALA A 17 -3.05 15.19 16.48
C ALA A 17 -2.48 14.28 17.59
N VAL A 18 -3.20 13.22 17.95
CA VAL A 18 -2.74 12.22 18.93
C VAL A 18 -2.12 11.00 18.24
N GLY A 19 -2.73 10.55 17.16
CA GLY A 19 -2.35 9.33 16.43
C GLY A 19 -0.96 9.44 15.80
N VAL A 20 -0.69 10.52 15.06
CA VAL A 20 0.58 10.70 14.33
C VAL A 20 1.80 10.69 15.28
N PRO A 21 1.84 11.44 16.39
CA PRO A 21 2.96 11.35 17.33
C PRO A 21 3.13 9.96 17.94
N ARG A 22 2.02 9.28 18.25
CA ARG A 22 2.07 7.91 18.79
C ARG A 22 2.67 6.93 17.78
N GLU A 23 2.28 7.02 16.52
CA GLU A 23 2.84 6.19 15.45
C GLU A 23 4.31 6.54 15.16
N ALA A 24 4.71 7.80 15.24
CA ALA A 24 6.11 8.20 15.13
C ALA A 24 6.98 7.58 16.25
N VAL A 25 6.47 7.53 17.49
CA VAL A 25 7.15 6.86 18.61
C VAL A 25 7.20 5.34 18.36
N ARG A 26 6.13 4.73 17.86
CA ARG A 26 6.10 3.31 17.50
C ARG A 26 7.13 3.00 16.41
N TYR A 27 7.21 3.84 15.38
CA TYR A 27 8.20 3.70 14.32
C TYR A 27 9.63 3.78 14.86
N ALA A 28 9.92 4.74 15.72
CA ALA A 28 11.25 4.90 16.33
C ALA A 28 11.64 3.76 17.30
N ARG A 29 10.65 3.05 17.86
CA ARG A 29 10.84 1.91 18.78
C ARG A 29 10.71 0.55 18.11
N ARG A 30 10.58 0.51 16.79
CA ARG A 30 10.45 -0.74 16.03
C ARG A 30 11.64 -1.65 16.30
N SER A 31 11.36 -2.91 16.64
CA SER A 31 12.39 -3.93 16.89
C SER A 31 12.84 -4.61 15.60
N VAL A 32 11.96 -4.71 14.61
CA VAL A 32 12.26 -5.33 13.32
C VAL A 32 13.09 -4.35 12.47
N PRO A 33 14.32 -4.73 12.05
CA PRO A 33 15.17 -3.86 11.25
C PRO A 33 14.60 -3.64 9.85
N ILE A 34 14.87 -2.46 9.28
CA ILE A 34 14.47 -2.12 7.91
C ILE A 34 15.73 -1.88 7.07
N TYR A 35 15.89 -2.67 6.02
CA TYR A 35 16.99 -2.57 5.05
C TYR A 35 16.49 -1.90 3.78
N ARG A 36 17.08 -0.76 3.41
CA ARG A 36 16.65 0.06 2.27
C ARG A 36 17.69 0.04 1.16
N THR A 37 17.23 -0.15 -0.07
CA THR A 37 18.04 -0.05 -1.28
C THR A 37 17.34 0.87 -2.27
N GLU A 38 18.05 1.86 -2.79
CA GLU A 38 17.57 2.74 -3.85
C GLU A 38 18.38 2.48 -5.11
N VAL A 39 17.68 2.28 -6.22
CA VAL A 39 18.28 2.02 -7.53
C VAL A 39 17.76 3.07 -8.49
N GLU A 40 18.65 3.94 -8.97
CA GLU A 40 18.33 4.94 -10.00
C GLU A 40 18.57 4.37 -11.40
N ALA A 41 17.79 4.86 -12.36
CA ALA A 41 17.90 4.51 -13.78
C ALA A 41 17.83 3.00 -14.07
N ALA A 42 17.14 2.24 -13.23
CA ALA A 42 16.91 0.83 -13.51
C ALA A 42 15.83 0.67 -14.59
N PRO A 43 16.00 -0.30 -15.52
CA PRO A 43 14.86 -0.76 -16.30
C PRO A 43 13.71 -1.10 -15.33
N MET A 44 12.48 -0.71 -15.66
CA MET A 44 11.31 -1.05 -14.86
C MET A 44 10.92 -2.52 -15.08
N ASP A 45 11.91 -3.41 -14.94
CA ASP A 45 11.72 -4.85 -14.99
C ASP A 45 10.81 -5.29 -13.86
N GLY A 46 9.81 -6.09 -14.16
CA GLY A 46 8.83 -6.56 -13.20
C GLY A 46 7.61 -5.64 -13.06
N ARG A 47 7.32 -4.77 -14.03
CA ARG A 47 5.94 -4.34 -14.20
C ARG A 47 5.08 -5.60 -14.17
N PRO A 48 4.01 -5.64 -13.36
CA PRO A 48 2.96 -6.57 -13.69
C PRO A 48 2.71 -6.31 -15.17
N LEU A 49 2.80 -7.35 -15.95
CA LEU A 49 2.33 -7.35 -17.34
C LEU A 49 1.18 -6.38 -17.38
N GLU A 50 1.22 -5.42 -18.29
CA GLU A 50 0.17 -4.41 -18.42
C GLU A 50 -1.14 -5.08 -18.06
N VAL A 51 -1.76 -4.61 -16.98
CA VAL A 51 -3.01 -5.22 -16.54
C VAL A 51 -3.85 -5.34 -17.80
N SER A 52 -4.20 -6.54 -18.17
CA SER A 52 -5.06 -6.80 -19.33
C SER A 52 -6.13 -5.74 -19.31
N PRO A 53 -6.45 -5.10 -20.45
CA PRO A 53 -7.33 -3.93 -20.46
C PRO A 53 -8.51 -4.19 -19.54
N LEU A 54 -8.57 -3.44 -18.44
CA LEU A 54 -9.64 -3.61 -17.46
C LEU A 54 -10.98 -3.52 -18.19
N PRO A 55 -11.93 -4.42 -17.93
CA PRO A 55 -13.31 -4.28 -18.43
C PRO A 55 -13.79 -2.85 -18.19
N GLY A 56 -14.59 -2.29 -19.11
CA GLY A 56 -14.94 -0.87 -19.10
C GLY A 56 -15.45 -0.34 -17.77
N GLU A 57 -16.19 -1.14 -17.02
CA GLU A 57 -16.68 -0.80 -15.68
C GLU A 57 -15.54 -0.67 -14.65
N LEU A 58 -14.55 -1.56 -14.68
CA LEU A 58 -13.39 -1.52 -13.80
C LEU A 58 -12.39 -0.41 -14.19
N ALA A 59 -12.37 -0.01 -15.46
CA ALA A 59 -11.47 1.03 -15.96
C ALA A 59 -11.94 2.46 -15.63
N SER A 60 -13.22 2.64 -15.31
CA SER A 60 -13.79 3.97 -15.03
C SER A 60 -13.16 4.60 -13.78
N GLY A 61 -12.64 5.82 -13.90
CA GLY A 61 -12.00 6.56 -12.82
C GLY A 61 -10.64 6.04 -12.38
N VAL A 62 -10.08 5.02 -13.03
CA VAL A 62 -8.74 4.50 -12.70
C VAL A 62 -7.65 5.45 -13.21
N GLN A 63 -6.79 5.89 -12.30
CA GLN A 63 -5.57 6.66 -12.61
C GLN A 63 -4.41 5.70 -12.91
N ARG A 64 -4.15 5.45 -14.19
CA ARG A 64 -3.01 4.61 -14.59
C ARG A 64 -1.69 5.38 -14.51
N ALA A 65 -0.57 4.69 -14.33
CA ALA A 65 0.76 5.31 -14.24
C ALA A 65 1.06 6.25 -15.41
N HIS A 66 0.62 5.93 -16.64
CA HIS A 66 0.83 6.80 -17.80
C HIS A 66 0.09 8.16 -17.72
N SER A 67 -0.98 8.27 -16.94
CA SER A 67 -1.69 9.55 -16.71
C SER A 67 -1.03 10.43 -15.65
N GLY A 68 -0.07 9.89 -14.90
CA GLY A 68 0.68 10.61 -13.87
C GLY A 68 1.81 11.47 -14.43
N THR A 69 2.54 12.14 -13.54
CA THR A 69 3.66 13.03 -13.86
C THR A 69 4.92 12.67 -13.07
N GLY A 70 6.10 13.05 -13.59
CA GLY A 70 7.39 12.78 -12.96
C GLY A 70 7.90 11.36 -13.24
N PRO A 71 8.90 10.89 -12.50
CA PRO A 71 9.48 9.56 -12.68
C PRO A 71 8.51 8.45 -12.26
N ASP A 72 8.69 7.28 -12.86
CA ASP A 72 8.06 6.06 -12.40
C ASP A 72 8.78 5.53 -11.16
N PHE A 73 8.02 5.09 -10.17
CA PHE A 73 8.55 4.40 -9.01
C PHE A 73 8.01 2.97 -8.95
N HIS A 74 8.91 2.02 -8.85
CA HIS A 74 8.60 0.66 -8.44
C HIS A 74 9.17 0.45 -7.03
N ARG A 75 8.30 0.22 -6.05
CA ARG A 75 8.68 -0.03 -4.67
C ARG A 75 8.27 -1.44 -4.27
N THR A 76 9.19 -2.15 -3.67
CA THR A 76 8.96 -3.48 -3.11
C THR A 76 9.26 -3.44 -1.63
N TYR A 77 8.32 -3.92 -0.84
CA TYR A 77 8.47 -4.16 0.60
C TYR A 77 8.27 -5.66 0.82
N SER A 78 9.20 -6.33 1.44
CA SER A 78 9.12 -7.77 1.63
C SER A 78 9.64 -8.23 2.97
N VAL A 79 9.07 -9.32 3.47
CA VAL A 79 9.50 -10.05 4.66
C VAL A 79 9.48 -11.54 4.40
N HIS A 80 10.37 -12.26 5.05
CA HIS A 80 10.31 -13.70 5.21
C HIS A 80 9.71 -14.00 6.59
N VAL A 81 8.61 -14.76 6.62
CA VAL A 81 7.89 -15.12 7.84
C VAL A 81 8.09 -16.60 8.10
N VAL A 82 8.55 -16.94 9.30
CA VAL A 82 8.71 -18.32 9.77
C VAL A 82 7.67 -18.66 10.83
N GLY A 83 7.19 -19.88 10.85
CA GLY A 83 6.17 -20.34 11.80
C GLY A 83 4.75 -19.87 11.47
N ALA A 84 4.51 -19.39 10.25
CA ALA A 84 3.18 -18.97 9.82
C ALA A 84 2.18 -20.13 9.83
N GLN A 85 0.97 -19.87 10.31
CA GLN A 85 -0.14 -20.81 10.30
C GLN A 85 -0.95 -20.65 9.00
N GLY A 86 -1.19 -21.72 8.26
CA GLY A 86 -2.08 -21.78 7.12
C GLY A 86 -1.50 -21.35 5.78
N GLY A 87 -0.20 -21.05 5.67
CA GLY A 87 0.49 -20.77 4.41
C GLY A 87 0.05 -19.48 3.70
N ALA A 88 0.54 -19.30 2.46
CA ALA A 88 0.37 -18.07 1.67
C ALA A 88 -1.10 -17.70 1.41
N GLU A 89 -1.94 -18.70 1.08
CA GLU A 89 -3.37 -18.47 0.82
C GLU A 89 -4.08 -17.92 2.07
N GLN A 90 -3.81 -18.51 3.24
CA GLN A 90 -4.43 -18.08 4.49
C GLN A 90 -3.95 -16.68 4.90
N VAL A 91 -2.68 -16.38 4.69
CA VAL A 91 -2.10 -15.03 4.94
C VAL A 91 -2.84 -13.98 4.12
N ILE A 92 -3.02 -14.21 2.82
CA ILE A 92 -3.74 -13.27 1.94
C ILE A 92 -5.23 -13.21 2.26
N ALA A 93 -5.88 -14.33 2.55
CA ALA A 93 -7.28 -14.34 2.96
C ALA A 93 -7.52 -13.55 4.26
N ASN A 94 -6.62 -13.66 5.24
CA ASN A 94 -6.69 -12.91 6.48
C ASN A 94 -6.49 -11.41 6.26
N LEU A 95 -5.52 -11.03 5.42
CA LEU A 95 -5.27 -9.62 5.08
C LEU A 95 -6.47 -9.01 4.33
N ARG A 96 -7.11 -9.75 3.42
CA ARG A 96 -8.32 -9.31 2.73
C ARG A 96 -9.52 -9.16 3.65
N ARG A 97 -9.64 -10.00 4.68
CA ARG A 97 -10.76 -9.97 5.63
C ARG A 97 -10.71 -8.78 6.57
N ASP A 98 -9.53 -8.32 6.93
CA ASP A 98 -9.32 -7.23 7.87
C ASP A 98 -8.11 -6.38 7.42
N PHE A 99 -8.27 -5.73 6.28
CA PHE A 99 -7.27 -4.81 5.75
C PHE A 99 -7.13 -3.56 6.63
N SER A 100 -8.27 -3.05 7.12
CA SER A 100 -8.31 -1.88 8.01
C SER A 100 -7.52 -2.09 9.29
N GLY A 101 -7.62 -3.26 9.90
CA GLY A 101 -6.83 -3.59 11.07
C GLY A 101 -5.35 -3.87 10.80
N ALA A 102 -4.95 -4.06 9.53
CA ALA A 102 -3.54 -4.23 9.18
C ALA A 102 -2.77 -2.90 9.02
N VAL A 103 -3.45 -1.78 8.77
CA VAL A 103 -2.82 -0.45 8.63
C VAL A 103 -2.66 0.25 9.99
N PRO A 104 -1.71 1.21 10.13
CA PRO A 104 -1.51 1.94 11.39
C PRO A 104 -2.68 2.91 11.66
N GLU A 105 -3.55 2.58 12.61
CA GLU A 105 -4.79 3.32 12.95
C GLU A 105 -4.57 4.80 13.31
N GLY A 106 -3.40 5.13 13.84
CA GLY A 106 -3.04 6.52 14.19
C GLY A 106 -2.72 7.42 13.00
N MET A 107 -2.60 6.87 11.78
CA MET A 107 -2.21 7.60 10.56
C MET A 107 -3.11 7.30 9.36
N VAL A 108 -3.84 6.20 9.41
CA VAL A 108 -4.62 5.68 8.27
C VAL A 108 -5.97 5.20 8.78
N GLU A 109 -7.03 5.66 8.14
CA GLU A 109 -8.37 5.10 8.24
C GLU A 109 -8.73 4.46 6.91
N VAL A 110 -9.25 3.24 6.93
CA VAL A 110 -9.78 2.59 5.74
C VAL A 110 -11.30 2.56 5.85
N ASP A 111 -11.95 3.19 4.88
CA ASP A 111 -13.39 3.14 4.73
C ASP A 111 -13.70 2.11 3.64
N GLU A 112 -14.20 0.98 4.07
CA GLU A 112 -14.54 -0.14 3.20
C GLU A 112 -16.00 0.00 2.79
N SER A 113 -16.27 0.26 1.51
CA SER A 113 -17.63 0.26 0.97
C SER A 113 -18.17 -1.15 0.75
N ALA A 114 -17.31 -2.17 0.90
CA ALA A 114 -17.69 -3.56 0.76
C ALA A 114 -18.65 -4.00 1.87
N THR A 115 -19.78 -4.53 1.49
CA THR A 115 -20.78 -5.10 2.39
C THR A 115 -20.47 -6.54 2.82
N GLN A 116 -19.38 -7.10 2.31
CA GLN A 116 -18.95 -8.49 2.55
C GLN A 116 -17.69 -8.54 3.42
N PRO A 117 -17.48 -9.64 4.18
CA PRO A 117 -16.30 -9.78 5.04
C PRO A 117 -14.97 -9.92 4.27
N LEU A 118 -15.02 -10.12 2.95
CA LEU A 118 -13.87 -10.16 2.04
C LEU A 118 -14.18 -9.27 0.87
N PHE A 119 -13.33 -8.28 0.60
CA PHE A 119 -13.48 -7.50 -0.62
C PHE A 119 -13.15 -8.33 -1.87
N ASP A 120 -13.79 -7.97 -2.99
CA ASP A 120 -13.65 -8.64 -4.28
C ASP A 120 -13.41 -7.65 -5.42
N VAL A 121 -13.16 -8.17 -6.61
CA VAL A 121 -12.90 -7.34 -7.80
C VAL A 121 -14.08 -6.38 -8.04
N GLY A 122 -13.76 -5.10 -8.17
CA GLY A 122 -14.72 -4.01 -8.35
C GLY A 122 -15.01 -3.22 -7.06
N ASP A 123 -14.71 -3.76 -5.89
CA ASP A 123 -14.90 -3.05 -4.63
C ASP A 123 -13.97 -1.83 -4.54
N GLU A 124 -14.47 -0.76 -3.94
CA GLU A 124 -13.72 0.46 -3.70
C GLU A 124 -13.44 0.64 -2.21
N LEU A 125 -12.20 0.98 -1.91
CA LEU A 125 -11.77 1.35 -0.57
C LEU A 125 -11.31 2.81 -0.58
N ARG A 126 -11.65 3.55 0.45
CA ARG A 126 -11.15 4.91 0.64
C ARG A 126 -10.16 4.90 1.79
N ILE A 127 -8.89 5.06 1.45
CA ILE A 127 -7.80 5.15 2.42
C ILE A 127 -7.61 6.62 2.76
N ARG A 128 -7.94 7.01 3.98
CA ARG A 128 -7.76 8.38 4.49
C ARG A 128 -6.43 8.46 5.22
N LEU A 129 -5.55 9.30 4.74
CA LEU A 129 -4.25 9.54 5.37
C LEU A 129 -4.35 10.72 6.34
N ALA A 130 -3.43 10.77 7.31
CA ALA A 130 -3.26 11.93 8.17
C ALA A 130 -3.04 13.21 7.33
N GLY A 131 -4.03 14.10 7.31
CA GLY A 131 -4.06 15.30 6.47
C GLY A 131 -5.35 15.40 5.63
N PRO A 132 -5.37 16.31 4.66
CA PRO A 132 -6.56 16.57 3.85
C PRO A 132 -6.70 15.62 2.65
N TRP A 133 -5.91 14.57 2.56
CA TRP A 133 -5.83 13.70 1.39
C TRP A 133 -6.57 12.38 1.61
N ASP A 134 -7.45 12.08 0.68
CA ASP A 134 -8.03 10.78 0.50
C ASP A 134 -7.24 10.02 -0.59
N ALA A 135 -7.10 8.72 -0.42
CA ALA A 135 -6.45 7.83 -1.37
C ALA A 135 -7.45 6.74 -1.80
N PRO A 136 -8.40 7.06 -2.69
CA PRO A 136 -9.37 6.08 -3.17
C PRO A 136 -8.70 5.06 -4.09
N VAL A 137 -9.05 3.79 -3.89
CA VAL A 137 -8.54 2.67 -4.69
C VAL A 137 -9.68 1.72 -5.06
N ARG A 138 -9.50 0.97 -6.14
CA ARG A 138 -10.41 -0.12 -6.54
C ARG A 138 -9.64 -1.42 -6.59
N VAL A 139 -10.28 -2.49 -6.14
CA VAL A 139 -9.79 -3.86 -6.30
C VAL A 139 -9.91 -4.24 -7.77
N ILE A 140 -8.80 -4.54 -8.43
CA ILE A 140 -8.76 -4.87 -9.86
C ILE A 140 -8.41 -6.32 -10.13
N GLU A 141 -7.84 -7.00 -9.13
CA GLU A 141 -7.46 -8.40 -9.22
C GLU A 141 -7.51 -9.06 -7.84
N VAL A 142 -7.98 -10.30 -7.80
CA VAL A 142 -7.99 -11.16 -6.62
C VAL A 142 -7.64 -12.57 -7.03
N GLY A 143 -6.64 -13.14 -6.38
CA GLY A 143 -6.24 -14.54 -6.49
C GLY A 143 -6.09 -15.19 -5.11
N PRO A 144 -5.79 -16.51 -5.05
CA PRO A 144 -5.61 -17.21 -3.79
C PRO A 144 -4.49 -16.63 -2.92
N THR A 145 -3.38 -16.23 -3.55
CA THR A 145 -2.15 -15.75 -2.88
C THR A 145 -1.82 -14.30 -3.18
N HIS A 146 -2.74 -13.53 -3.77
CA HIS A 146 -2.53 -12.11 -4.05
C HIS A 146 -3.84 -11.35 -4.26
N PHE A 147 -3.75 -10.03 -4.15
CA PHE A 147 -4.74 -9.09 -4.65
C PHE A 147 -4.06 -7.79 -5.07
N ARG A 148 -4.75 -7.02 -5.92
CA ARG A 148 -4.22 -5.77 -6.47
C ARG A 148 -5.25 -4.67 -6.43
N PHE A 149 -4.78 -3.47 -6.09
CA PHE A 149 -5.55 -2.23 -6.19
C PHE A 149 -5.01 -1.35 -7.30
N ALA A 150 -5.92 -0.63 -7.97
CA ALA A 150 -5.60 0.53 -8.80
C ALA A 150 -6.06 1.81 -8.11
N THR A 151 -5.29 2.88 -8.27
CA THR A 151 -5.66 4.20 -7.77
C THR A 151 -6.79 4.80 -8.60
N LEU A 152 -7.71 5.50 -7.95
CA LEU A 152 -8.83 6.19 -8.57
C LEU A 152 -8.61 7.70 -8.62
N ASP A 153 -9.45 8.40 -9.38
CA ASP A 153 -9.46 9.86 -9.49
C ASP A 153 -9.48 10.52 -8.11
N GLY A 154 -8.53 11.42 -7.88
CA GLY A 154 -8.34 12.10 -6.60
C GLY A 154 -7.25 11.49 -5.71
N HIS A 155 -6.73 10.30 -6.04
CA HIS A 155 -5.57 9.74 -5.36
C HIS A 155 -4.30 10.54 -5.70
N MET A 156 -3.39 10.71 -4.73
CA MET A 156 -2.15 11.46 -4.92
C MET A 156 -1.11 10.76 -5.81
N GLU A 157 -1.20 9.44 -5.95
CA GLU A 157 -0.41 8.64 -6.88
C GLU A 157 -1.30 8.07 -7.99
N ALA A 158 -0.76 7.91 -9.18
CA ALA A 158 -1.39 7.25 -10.32
C ALA A 158 -0.65 5.93 -10.56
N GLY A 159 -1.36 4.81 -10.42
CA GLY A 159 -0.74 3.49 -10.56
C GLY A 159 -1.45 2.38 -9.82
N GLU A 160 -0.69 1.36 -9.45
CA GLU A 160 -1.22 0.12 -8.88
C GLU A 160 -0.36 -0.35 -7.71
N ILE A 161 -0.96 -1.12 -6.82
CA ILE A 161 -0.29 -1.80 -5.71
C ILE A 161 -0.79 -3.22 -5.58
N GLN A 162 0.13 -4.16 -5.41
CA GLN A 162 -0.14 -5.59 -5.23
C GLN A 162 0.33 -6.04 -3.85
N PHE A 163 -0.47 -6.88 -3.24
CA PHE A 163 -0.15 -7.63 -2.03
C PHE A 163 -0.10 -9.11 -2.40
N SER A 164 0.96 -9.79 -2.05
CA SER A 164 1.14 -11.20 -2.39
C SER A 164 1.87 -11.97 -1.28
N ALA A 165 1.62 -13.27 -1.23
CA ALA A 165 2.35 -14.19 -0.39
C ALA A 165 2.70 -15.44 -1.20
N THR A 166 3.82 -16.09 -0.85
CA THR A 166 4.30 -17.31 -1.52
C THR A 166 4.86 -18.25 -0.46
N ASP A 167 4.41 -19.51 -0.48
CA ASP A 167 5.00 -20.54 0.36
C ASP A 167 6.42 -20.84 -0.13
N VAL A 168 7.39 -20.87 0.77
CA VAL A 168 8.80 -21.10 0.47
C VAL A 168 9.40 -22.06 1.49
N GLY A 169 10.38 -22.87 1.05
CA GLY A 169 11.12 -23.74 1.96
C GLY A 169 10.26 -24.77 2.70
N ALA A 170 10.26 -24.69 4.02
CA ALA A 170 9.55 -25.61 4.91
C ALA A 170 8.10 -25.17 5.17
N PRO A 171 7.23 -26.08 5.65
CA PRO A 171 5.89 -25.71 6.08
C PRO A 171 5.90 -24.60 7.13
N GLY A 172 5.13 -23.52 6.86
CA GLY A 172 5.09 -22.34 7.73
C GLY A 172 6.12 -21.27 7.37
N GLU A 173 6.91 -21.45 6.32
CA GLU A 173 7.75 -20.40 5.75
C GLU A 173 7.01 -19.71 4.59
N VAL A 174 6.80 -18.39 4.71
CA VAL A 174 6.03 -17.61 3.75
C VAL A 174 6.74 -16.28 3.46
N ASP A 175 7.01 -16.03 2.19
CA ASP A 175 7.42 -14.71 1.73
C ASP A 175 6.18 -13.83 1.51
N VAL A 176 6.12 -12.69 2.20
CA VAL A 176 5.05 -11.70 2.02
C VAL A 176 5.62 -10.46 1.35
N MET A 177 4.96 -9.98 0.31
CA MET A 177 5.43 -8.88 -0.51
C MET A 177 4.33 -7.87 -0.81
N ILE A 178 4.68 -6.60 -0.71
CA ILE A 178 3.89 -5.46 -1.19
C ILE A 178 4.69 -4.79 -2.31
N GLN A 179 4.10 -4.66 -3.49
CA GLN A 179 4.73 -4.01 -4.64
C GLN A 179 3.85 -2.90 -5.17
N SER A 180 4.42 -1.73 -5.43
CA SER A 180 3.70 -0.62 -6.03
C SER A 180 4.43 -0.11 -7.28
N TRP A 181 3.64 0.22 -8.31
CA TRP A 181 4.08 0.84 -9.55
C TRP A 181 3.27 2.11 -9.73
N ALA A 182 3.87 3.24 -9.41
CA ALA A 182 3.13 4.48 -9.35
C ALA A 182 4.00 5.69 -9.70
N ARG A 183 3.32 6.77 -10.09
CA ARG A 183 3.85 8.12 -10.29
C ARG A 183 3.02 9.10 -9.49
N SER A 184 3.50 10.33 -9.30
CA SER A 184 2.63 11.38 -8.78
C SER A 184 1.48 11.64 -9.75
N SER A 185 0.25 11.76 -9.24
CA SER A 185 -0.93 12.00 -10.09
C SER A 185 -0.91 13.37 -10.75
N THR A 186 -0.35 14.39 -10.07
CA THR A 186 -0.25 15.75 -10.58
C THR A 186 1.10 16.39 -10.28
N ARG A 187 1.46 17.47 -11.01
CA ARG A 187 2.66 18.27 -10.74
C ARG A 187 2.64 18.90 -9.36
N ALA A 188 1.46 19.25 -8.84
CA ALA A 188 1.30 19.80 -7.50
C ALA A 188 1.68 18.76 -6.42
N PHE A 189 1.22 17.53 -6.54
CA PHE A 189 1.64 16.44 -5.67
C PHE A 189 3.12 16.10 -5.82
N ALA A 190 3.65 16.09 -7.05
CA ALA A 190 5.07 15.90 -7.28
C ALA A 190 5.93 16.95 -6.55
N ALA A 191 5.53 18.22 -6.60
CA ALA A 191 6.21 19.32 -5.93
C ALA A 191 6.14 19.23 -4.39
N LEU A 192 5.03 18.76 -3.84
CA LEU A 192 4.85 18.54 -2.39
C LEU A 192 5.60 17.28 -1.89
N TYR A 193 5.68 16.25 -2.73
CA TYR A 193 6.24 14.96 -2.36
C TYR A 193 7.78 14.94 -2.38
N HIS A 194 8.38 15.64 -3.35
CA HIS A 194 9.83 15.60 -3.57
C HIS A 194 10.69 16.31 -2.52
N PRO A 195 10.35 17.53 -2.02
CA PRO A 195 11.28 18.27 -1.18
C PRO A 195 11.35 17.80 0.26
N LEU A 196 10.33 17.12 0.78
CA LEU A 196 10.22 16.88 2.22
C LEU A 196 10.53 15.45 2.66
N GLY A 197 10.61 14.47 1.76
CA GLY A 197 10.83 13.05 2.11
C GLY A 197 9.76 12.45 3.05
N ILE A 198 8.91 13.29 3.66
CA ILE A 198 7.93 12.92 4.68
C ILE A 198 6.95 11.88 4.15
N ALA A 199 6.47 12.05 2.94
CA ALA A 199 5.51 11.11 2.36
C ALA A 199 6.14 9.73 2.10
N LYS A 200 7.42 9.69 1.76
CA LYS A 200 8.20 8.45 1.60
C LYS A 200 8.33 7.72 2.95
N GLU A 201 8.60 8.46 4.02
CA GLU A 201 8.69 7.87 5.37
C GLU A 201 7.33 7.42 5.91
N VAL A 202 6.26 8.19 5.66
CA VAL A 202 4.89 7.81 6.01
C VAL A 202 4.47 6.53 5.30
N GLN A 203 4.72 6.43 4.00
CA GLN A 203 4.42 5.25 3.20
C GLN A 203 5.25 4.04 3.66
N LEU A 204 6.52 4.24 3.96
CA LEU A 204 7.39 3.22 4.52
C LEU A 204 6.87 2.69 5.85
N HIS A 205 6.52 3.59 6.78
CA HIS A 205 5.97 3.20 8.07
C HIS A 205 4.66 2.42 7.92
N MET A 206 3.78 2.87 7.03
CA MET A 206 2.51 2.20 6.75
C MET A 206 2.74 0.76 6.29
N TRP A 207 3.54 0.55 5.23
CA TRP A 207 3.74 -0.79 4.68
C TRP A 207 4.57 -1.70 5.58
N ALA A 208 5.55 -1.15 6.30
CA ALA A 208 6.28 -1.92 7.29
C ALA A 208 5.35 -2.38 8.43
N THR A 209 4.42 -1.55 8.88
CA THR A 209 3.44 -1.92 9.90
C THR A 209 2.47 -3.00 9.39
N VAL A 210 2.05 -2.90 8.12
CA VAL A 210 1.21 -3.94 7.50
C VAL A 210 1.94 -5.28 7.50
N LEU A 211 3.21 -5.31 7.08
CA LEU A 211 4.00 -6.55 7.05
C LEU A 211 4.20 -7.16 8.44
N GLU A 212 4.48 -6.34 9.47
CA GLU A 212 4.59 -6.81 10.85
C GLU A 212 3.29 -7.42 11.35
N ARG A 213 2.15 -6.73 11.10
CA ARG A 213 0.83 -7.24 11.53
C ARG A 213 0.40 -8.49 10.76
N VAL A 214 0.79 -8.61 9.50
CA VAL A 214 0.53 -9.83 8.72
C VAL A 214 1.29 -11.01 9.31
N ALA A 215 2.57 -10.85 9.64
CA ALA A 215 3.36 -11.90 10.29
C ALA A 215 2.79 -12.28 11.67
N GLU A 216 2.47 -11.30 12.51
CA GLU A 216 1.87 -11.51 13.82
C GLU A 216 0.53 -12.26 13.74
N ARG A 217 -0.36 -11.87 12.81
CA ARG A 217 -1.66 -12.52 12.61
C ARG A 217 -1.56 -13.91 12.01
N ALA A 218 -0.50 -14.18 11.28
CA ALA A 218 -0.18 -15.53 10.83
C ALA A 218 0.40 -16.42 11.95
N GLY A 219 0.65 -15.85 13.14
CA GLY A 219 1.30 -16.55 14.25
C GLY A 219 2.78 -16.83 14.03
N GLY A 220 3.39 -16.16 13.04
CA GLY A 220 4.80 -16.28 12.68
C GLY A 220 5.64 -15.09 13.13
N GLU A 221 6.94 -15.20 12.90
CA GLU A 221 7.94 -14.18 13.18
C GLU A 221 8.65 -13.76 11.90
N ILE A 222 9.04 -12.49 11.81
CA ILE A 222 9.83 -11.98 10.67
C ILE A 222 11.29 -12.35 10.89
N GLU A 223 11.83 -13.16 9.98
CA GLU A 223 13.25 -13.44 9.90
C GLU A 223 13.96 -12.43 8.98
N ASP A 224 15.21 -12.04 9.33
CA ASP A 224 16.05 -11.11 8.55
C ASP A 224 15.50 -9.67 8.36
N GLY A 225 14.39 -9.31 8.99
CA GLY A 225 13.85 -7.95 8.92
C GLY A 225 13.06 -7.62 7.65
N ILE A 226 12.74 -6.34 7.48
CA ILE A 226 11.95 -5.83 6.34
C ILE A 226 12.90 -5.31 5.27
N ARG A 227 12.78 -5.83 4.04
CA ARG A 227 13.55 -5.37 2.89
C ARG A 227 12.72 -4.40 2.06
N VAL A 228 13.31 -3.26 1.73
CA VAL A 228 12.67 -2.22 0.93
C VAL A 228 13.56 -1.85 -0.25
N ILE A 229 13.05 -2.06 -1.46
CA ILE A 229 13.75 -1.71 -2.69
C ILE A 229 12.92 -0.66 -3.42
N THR A 230 13.52 0.49 -3.67
CA THR A 230 12.91 1.54 -4.51
C THR A 230 13.71 1.65 -5.81
N ARG A 231 13.05 1.37 -6.93
CA ARG A 231 13.59 1.61 -8.26
C ARG A 231 12.92 2.85 -8.84
N ARG A 232 13.73 3.76 -9.36
CA ARG A 232 13.28 4.96 -10.05
C ARG A 232 13.61 4.81 -11.53
N GLY A 233 12.59 4.83 -12.37
CA GLY A 233 12.73 4.76 -13.82
C GLY A 233 12.39 6.10 -14.49
N GLU A 234 12.97 6.34 -15.65
CA GLU A 234 12.48 7.39 -16.54
C GLU A 234 11.37 6.81 -17.41
N HIS A 235 10.27 7.55 -17.51
CA HIS A 235 9.18 7.16 -18.40
C HIS A 235 9.69 7.33 -19.84
N ALA A 236 9.72 6.25 -20.61
CA ALA A 236 9.92 6.36 -22.05
C ALA A 236 8.82 7.28 -22.60
N ARG A 237 9.21 8.44 -23.11
CA ARG A 237 8.28 9.31 -23.84
C ARG A 237 7.85 8.55 -25.07
N ALA A 238 6.57 8.20 -25.16
CA ALA A 238 5.96 7.67 -26.37
C ALA A 238 5.89 8.78 -27.42
#